data_8ef212f6bd29ccbe339300c33f5ff80f
#
_entry.id   8ef212f6bd29ccbe339300c33f5ff80f
#
_cell.length_a   1.000
_cell.length_b   1.000
_cell.length_c   1.000
_cell.angle_alpha   90.00
_cell.angle_beta   90.00
_cell.angle_gamma   90.00
#
_symmetry.space_group_name_H-M   'P 1'
#
loop_
_entity.id
_entity.type
_entity.pdbx_description
1 polymer ?
#
loop_
_entity_poly.entity_id
_entity_poly.type
_entity_poly.pdbx_seq_one_letter_code
_entity_poly.pdbx_strand_id
1 'polypeptide(L)'
;MIEILETSLFMSIQDGGRWGYQRYGVPTSGPMDWFAHRAANALVKNFPGDACIEVGMTSANFSIQTDCQVVVTGAGYFVTLNGSAQTMWTVFRCQAGDVLHLDKQPGGNWAYLAMAGGVDLPQMMGSTSTYFPAGLGSALQTGKKLRLGHKVNAAHSLVGRNLPREKQPQYGSEVEAMAMTGLHSKRFTPEGLNSFWNTAYSINPRSDRMAYRLQGEVIIHKEGADIISQGTALGSVQVPADGQPIVMLADHPTTGGYTQIAVVSRADLPLIAQCEPGIGRVKFKHVTLEKAQHAYREEVRKIESGINDDVDDWTLL
;
A
#
# COMPACT_ATOMS: atom_id res chain seq x y z
N MET A 1 -6.45 7.88 -22.15
CA MET A 1 -4.99 8.00 -22.00
C MET A 1 -4.70 9.02 -20.92
N ILE A 2 -3.75 8.76 -20.03
CA ILE A 2 -3.30 9.70 -18.97
C ILE A 2 -1.83 9.99 -19.21
N GLU A 3 -1.43 11.25 -19.09
CA GLU A 3 -0.04 11.70 -19.17
C GLU A 3 0.43 12.20 -17.81
N ILE A 4 1.62 11.80 -17.39
CA ILE A 4 2.25 12.23 -16.15
C ILE A 4 2.91 13.58 -16.37
N LEU A 5 2.43 14.63 -15.70
CA LEU A 5 3.01 15.97 -15.76
C LEU A 5 4.09 16.15 -14.70
N GLU A 6 3.90 15.57 -13.52
CA GLU A 6 4.86 15.62 -12.41
C GLU A 6 4.80 14.29 -11.65
N THR A 7 5.97 13.74 -11.34
CA THR A 7 6.10 12.49 -10.58
C THR A 7 6.31 12.74 -9.10
N SER A 8 5.70 11.92 -8.25
CA SER A 8 6.06 11.84 -6.83
C SER A 8 7.38 11.10 -6.62
N LEU A 9 7.95 11.21 -5.42
CA LEU A 9 9.21 10.55 -5.03
C LEU A 9 9.15 9.03 -5.23
N PHE A 10 8.01 8.42 -4.88
CA PHE A 10 7.73 7.00 -5.11
C PHE A 10 6.45 6.88 -5.94
N MET A 11 6.58 7.05 -7.26
CA MET A 11 5.46 6.83 -8.18
C MET A 11 5.72 5.56 -9.00
N SER A 12 4.78 4.64 -8.96
CA SER A 12 4.91 3.36 -9.66
C SER A 12 3.56 2.76 -10.05
N ILE A 13 3.59 1.83 -10.99
CA ILE A 13 2.46 0.95 -11.25
C ILE A 13 2.54 -0.21 -10.25
N GLN A 14 1.42 -0.46 -9.56
CA GLN A 14 1.30 -1.63 -8.69
C GLN A 14 -0.01 -2.37 -8.96
N ASP A 15 0.10 -3.67 -9.12
CA ASP A 15 -1.03 -4.61 -9.24
C ASP A 15 -1.08 -5.57 -8.02
N GLY A 16 -1.77 -6.69 -8.11
CA GLY A 16 -1.84 -7.69 -7.03
C GLY A 16 -0.52 -8.37 -6.67
N GLY A 17 0.59 -7.99 -7.32
CA GLY A 17 1.94 -8.50 -7.07
C GLY A 17 2.36 -9.68 -7.93
N ARG A 18 3.67 -9.89 -8.02
CA ARG A 18 4.36 -10.91 -8.84
C ARG A 18 4.59 -12.17 -8.03
N TRP A 19 3.66 -13.11 -8.08
CA TRP A 19 3.67 -14.33 -7.29
C TRP A 19 4.39 -15.50 -8.02
N GLY A 20 5.02 -16.39 -7.23
CA GLY A 20 5.62 -17.63 -7.74
C GLY A 20 7.09 -17.54 -8.14
N TYR A 21 7.71 -16.35 -8.08
CA TYR A 21 9.09 -16.12 -8.52
C TYR A 21 10.07 -15.86 -7.37
N GLN A 22 9.61 -15.90 -6.11
CA GLN A 22 10.44 -15.63 -4.92
C GLN A 22 11.64 -16.59 -4.82
N ARG A 23 11.49 -17.85 -5.25
CA ARG A 23 12.57 -18.84 -5.30
C ARG A 23 13.74 -18.44 -6.23
N TYR A 24 13.50 -17.49 -7.13
CA TYR A 24 14.52 -16.93 -8.02
C TYR A 24 15.05 -15.57 -7.56
N GLY A 25 14.73 -15.15 -6.33
CA GLY A 25 15.13 -13.87 -5.78
C GLY A 25 14.29 -12.68 -6.23
N VAL A 26 13.16 -12.92 -6.92
CA VAL A 26 12.29 -11.85 -7.40
C VAL A 26 11.19 -11.58 -6.36
N PRO A 27 11.13 -10.36 -5.77
CA PRO A 27 10.10 -10.02 -4.79
C PRO A 27 8.71 -9.95 -5.44
N THR A 28 7.69 -10.13 -4.62
CA THR A 28 6.30 -10.02 -5.08
C THR A 28 5.94 -8.60 -5.50
N SER A 29 6.53 -7.59 -4.85
CA SER A 29 6.09 -6.21 -4.98
C SER A 29 4.58 -6.05 -4.70
N GLY A 30 3.87 -5.26 -5.49
CA GLY A 30 2.47 -4.94 -5.23
C GLY A 30 2.32 -3.69 -4.36
N PRO A 31 1.09 -3.34 -3.95
CA PRO A 31 0.81 -2.10 -3.24
C PRO A 31 1.36 -2.12 -1.82
N MET A 32 1.82 -0.95 -1.35
CA MET A 32 2.17 -0.72 0.06
C MET A 32 0.93 -0.84 0.95
N ASP A 33 -0.19 -0.27 0.49
CA ASP A 33 -1.50 -0.36 1.14
C ASP A 33 -2.44 -1.20 0.25
N TRP A 34 -2.51 -2.49 0.54
CA TRP A 34 -3.35 -3.43 -0.21
C TRP A 34 -4.85 -3.11 -0.08
N PHE A 35 -5.29 -2.52 1.06
CA PHE A 35 -6.70 -2.19 1.27
C PHE A 35 -7.13 -1.05 0.34
N ALA A 36 -6.39 0.07 0.35
CA ALA A 36 -6.67 1.21 -0.51
C ALA A 36 -6.61 0.83 -2.00
N HIS A 37 -5.60 0.06 -2.41
CA HIS A 37 -5.46 -0.44 -3.79
C HIS A 37 -6.67 -1.30 -4.21
N ARG A 38 -7.06 -2.27 -3.38
CA ARG A 38 -8.20 -3.15 -3.67
C ARG A 38 -9.52 -2.39 -3.69
N ALA A 39 -9.71 -1.46 -2.76
CA ALA A 39 -10.88 -0.60 -2.71
C ALA A 39 -10.98 0.31 -3.95
N ALA A 40 -9.86 0.90 -4.40
CA ALA A 40 -9.82 1.70 -5.61
C ALA A 40 -10.32 0.90 -6.82
N ASN A 41 -9.82 -0.31 -7.00
CA ASN A 41 -10.25 -1.19 -8.10
C ASN A 41 -11.73 -1.59 -7.97
N ALA A 42 -12.20 -1.92 -6.78
CA ALA A 42 -13.59 -2.29 -6.55
C ALA A 42 -14.55 -1.13 -6.84
N LEU A 43 -14.17 0.10 -6.48
CA LEU A 43 -14.98 1.31 -6.73
C LEU A 43 -15.19 1.56 -8.22
N VAL A 44 -14.18 1.36 -9.05
CA VAL A 44 -14.29 1.51 -10.52
C VAL A 44 -14.62 0.20 -11.25
N LYS A 45 -15.07 -0.84 -10.53
CA LYS A 45 -15.45 -2.17 -11.07
C LYS A 45 -14.34 -2.87 -11.87
N ASN A 46 -13.10 -2.64 -11.50
CA ASN A 46 -11.95 -3.43 -11.97
C ASN A 46 -11.80 -4.72 -11.15
N PHE A 47 -10.97 -5.67 -11.61
CA PHE A 47 -10.59 -6.81 -10.78
C PHE A 47 -9.75 -6.35 -9.57
N PRO A 48 -9.86 -7.01 -8.40
CA PRO A 48 -9.17 -6.60 -7.18
C PRO A 48 -7.65 -6.47 -7.29
N GLY A 49 -7.04 -7.17 -8.23
CA GLY A 49 -5.61 -7.16 -8.50
C GLY A 49 -5.20 -6.36 -9.73
N ASP A 50 -6.10 -5.61 -10.36
CA ASP A 50 -5.73 -4.78 -11.52
C ASP A 50 -4.77 -3.65 -11.13
N ALA A 51 -3.99 -3.19 -12.10
CA ALA A 51 -2.98 -2.18 -11.90
C ALA A 51 -3.57 -0.80 -11.55
N CYS A 52 -3.01 -0.17 -10.52
CA CYS A 52 -3.22 1.23 -10.18
C CYS A 52 -1.91 2.02 -10.27
N ILE A 53 -2.01 3.33 -10.41
CA ILE A 53 -0.88 4.21 -10.13
C ILE A 53 -0.80 4.40 -8.62
N GLU A 54 0.28 3.93 -8.02
CA GLU A 54 0.63 4.21 -6.63
C GLU A 54 1.44 5.50 -6.59
N VAL A 55 0.99 6.47 -5.78
CA VAL A 55 1.64 7.77 -5.57
C VAL A 55 2.10 7.84 -4.13
N GLY A 56 3.39 8.10 -3.90
CA GLY A 56 3.94 8.07 -2.55
C GLY A 56 4.82 9.26 -2.20
N MET A 57 4.68 9.73 -0.98
CA MET A 57 5.56 10.66 -0.25
C MET A 57 5.56 12.12 -0.70
N THR A 58 5.33 12.43 -1.98
CA THR A 58 5.23 13.81 -2.50
C THR A 58 4.06 13.95 -3.46
N SER A 59 3.75 15.17 -3.88
CA SER A 59 2.65 15.48 -4.81
C SER A 59 2.88 14.90 -6.21
N ALA A 60 1.81 14.78 -6.99
CA ALA A 60 1.82 14.31 -8.38
C ALA A 60 0.78 15.01 -9.21
N ASN A 61 1.06 15.19 -10.52
CA ASN A 61 0.15 15.82 -11.48
C ASN A 61 -0.04 14.95 -12.72
N PHE A 62 -1.28 14.93 -13.21
CA PHE A 62 -1.68 14.14 -14.38
C PHE A 62 -2.51 14.97 -15.34
N SER A 63 -2.26 14.84 -16.65
CA SER A 63 -3.15 15.34 -17.71
C SER A 63 -4.02 14.21 -18.23
N ILE A 64 -5.30 14.45 -18.26
CA ILE A 64 -6.30 13.50 -18.78
C ILE A 64 -6.44 13.74 -20.29
N GLN A 65 -6.15 12.71 -21.08
CA GLN A 65 -6.16 12.81 -22.54
C GLN A 65 -7.40 12.16 -23.18
N THR A 66 -8.24 11.50 -22.38
CA THR A 66 -9.44 10.81 -22.82
C THR A 66 -10.41 10.75 -21.65
N ASP A 67 -11.71 10.96 -21.91
CA ASP A 67 -12.75 10.84 -20.90
C ASP A 67 -12.64 9.52 -20.15
N CYS A 68 -12.69 9.58 -18.84
CA CYS A 68 -12.61 8.42 -17.98
C CYS A 68 -13.29 8.67 -16.62
N GLN A 69 -13.56 7.58 -15.91
CA GLN A 69 -14.03 7.62 -14.53
C GLN A 69 -12.89 7.10 -13.66
N VAL A 70 -12.59 7.84 -12.61
CA VAL A 70 -11.43 7.59 -11.75
C VAL A 70 -11.80 7.66 -10.29
N VAL A 71 -10.96 7.06 -9.46
CA VAL A 71 -11.02 7.22 -8.01
C VAL A 71 -9.61 7.35 -7.46
N VAL A 72 -9.47 8.14 -6.41
CA VAL A 72 -8.24 8.21 -5.59
C VAL A 72 -8.58 7.69 -4.19
N THR A 73 -7.84 6.68 -3.73
CA THR A 73 -7.95 6.11 -2.38
C THR A 73 -6.62 6.22 -1.65
N GLY A 74 -6.56 5.79 -0.39
CA GLY A 74 -5.37 5.92 0.47
C GLY A 74 -5.48 7.10 1.42
N ALA A 75 -4.36 7.69 1.81
CA ALA A 75 -4.34 8.78 2.77
C ALA A 75 -3.19 9.79 2.52
N GLY A 76 -3.31 10.95 3.16
CA GLY A 76 -2.29 12.01 3.10
C GLY A 76 -2.26 12.76 1.78
N TYR A 77 -3.40 12.91 1.11
CA TYR A 77 -3.50 13.67 -0.14
C TYR A 77 -4.77 14.50 -0.20
N PHE A 78 -4.65 15.68 -0.80
CA PHE A 78 -5.76 16.52 -1.23
C PHE A 78 -5.84 16.45 -2.76
N VAL A 79 -7.02 16.09 -3.27
CA VAL A 79 -7.22 15.82 -4.71
C VAL A 79 -7.99 16.98 -5.33
N THR A 80 -7.50 17.51 -6.45
CA THR A 80 -8.23 18.51 -7.23
C THR A 80 -8.26 18.14 -8.70
N LEU A 81 -9.36 18.48 -9.36
CA LEU A 81 -9.53 18.42 -10.81
C LEU A 81 -9.75 19.84 -11.32
N ASN A 82 -8.82 20.36 -12.14
CA ASN A 82 -8.81 21.76 -12.60
C ASN A 82 -8.94 22.76 -11.45
N GLY A 83 -8.30 22.49 -10.29
CA GLY A 83 -8.38 23.30 -9.08
C GLY A 83 -9.64 23.09 -8.22
N SER A 84 -10.64 22.33 -8.67
CA SER A 84 -11.83 22.01 -7.89
C SER A 84 -11.61 20.75 -7.06
N ALA A 85 -11.89 20.81 -5.75
CA ALA A 85 -11.69 19.71 -4.82
C ALA A 85 -12.53 18.47 -5.22
N GLN A 86 -11.89 17.29 -5.14
CA GLN A 86 -12.53 16.00 -5.34
C GLN A 86 -12.46 15.18 -4.04
N THR A 87 -13.54 14.46 -3.75
CA THR A 87 -13.58 13.60 -2.56
C THR A 87 -12.83 12.30 -2.81
N MET A 88 -11.80 12.03 -2.00
CA MET A 88 -11.14 10.71 -2.01
C MET A 88 -12.13 9.60 -1.68
N TRP A 89 -11.85 8.37 -2.12
CA TRP A 89 -12.69 7.18 -1.94
C TRP A 89 -14.06 7.28 -2.64
N THR A 90 -14.23 8.28 -3.52
CA THR A 90 -15.44 8.49 -4.33
C THR A 90 -15.05 8.57 -5.80
N VAL A 91 -15.78 7.87 -6.66
CA VAL A 91 -15.55 7.89 -8.11
C VAL A 91 -16.03 9.21 -8.69
N PHE A 92 -15.21 9.86 -9.50
CA PHE A 92 -15.55 11.07 -10.23
C PHE A 92 -15.20 10.96 -11.71
N ARG A 93 -15.77 11.83 -12.53
CA ARG A 93 -15.52 11.88 -13.96
C ARG A 93 -14.41 12.88 -14.29
N CYS A 94 -13.52 12.47 -15.18
CA CYS A 94 -12.55 13.34 -15.85
C CYS A 94 -12.84 13.39 -17.34
N GLN A 95 -12.64 14.56 -17.97
CA GLN A 95 -12.75 14.79 -19.39
C GLN A 95 -11.38 14.98 -20.05
N ALA A 96 -11.31 14.78 -21.34
CA ALA A 96 -10.09 15.09 -22.10
C ALA A 96 -9.74 16.57 -21.95
N GLY A 97 -8.49 16.86 -21.58
CA GLY A 97 -8.00 18.21 -21.27
C GLY A 97 -7.93 18.55 -19.81
N ASP A 98 -8.56 17.77 -18.92
CA ASP A 98 -8.50 17.99 -17.48
C ASP A 98 -7.10 17.77 -16.90
N VAL A 99 -6.80 18.48 -15.81
CA VAL A 99 -5.60 18.29 -14.98
C VAL A 99 -6.01 17.81 -13.59
N LEU A 100 -5.55 16.61 -13.25
CA LEU A 100 -5.73 16.01 -11.92
C LEU A 100 -4.48 16.23 -11.09
N HIS A 101 -4.64 16.84 -9.93
CA HIS A 101 -3.56 17.10 -8.98
C HIS A 101 -3.80 16.35 -7.68
N LEU A 102 -2.78 15.63 -7.21
CA LEU A 102 -2.70 14.99 -5.91
C LEU A 102 -1.67 15.72 -5.07
N ASP A 103 -2.13 16.61 -4.19
CA ASP A 103 -1.28 17.40 -3.32
C ASP A 103 -1.03 16.68 -2.00
N LYS A 104 0.26 16.44 -1.68
CA LYS A 104 0.66 15.73 -0.46
C LYS A 104 0.30 16.53 0.78
N GLN A 105 -0.43 15.90 1.69
CA GLN A 105 -0.87 16.44 2.97
C GLN A 105 -0.40 15.52 4.12
N PRO A 106 -0.36 15.97 5.38
CA PRO A 106 -0.15 15.12 6.53
C PRO A 106 -1.24 14.02 6.67
N GLY A 107 -0.91 12.93 7.39
CA GLY A 107 -1.88 11.89 7.77
C GLY A 107 -1.90 10.66 6.86
N GLY A 108 -0.87 10.47 6.08
CA GLY A 108 -0.66 9.27 5.27
C GLY A 108 0.46 9.44 4.25
N ASN A 109 0.84 8.37 3.56
CA ASN A 109 1.97 8.37 2.63
C ASN A 109 1.62 7.94 1.22
N TRP A 110 0.57 7.13 1.04
CA TRP A 110 0.31 6.40 -0.19
C TRP A 110 -1.10 6.65 -0.68
N ALA A 111 -1.23 7.06 -1.94
CA ALA A 111 -2.50 7.14 -2.64
C ALA A 111 -2.49 6.21 -3.87
N TYR A 112 -3.68 5.76 -4.27
CA TYR A 112 -3.89 4.89 -5.42
C TYR A 112 -4.88 5.55 -6.36
N LEU A 113 -4.42 5.86 -7.57
CA LEU A 113 -5.27 6.33 -8.65
C LEU A 113 -5.66 5.12 -9.51
N ALA A 114 -6.94 4.74 -9.45
CA ALA A 114 -7.52 3.73 -10.32
C ALA A 114 -8.43 4.37 -11.36
N MET A 115 -8.40 3.82 -12.56
CA MET A 115 -9.23 4.22 -13.68
C MET A 115 -10.17 3.06 -14.04
N ALA A 116 -11.42 3.37 -14.36
CA ALA A 116 -12.35 2.37 -14.88
C ALA A 116 -11.78 1.74 -16.16
N GLY A 117 -11.70 0.39 -16.19
CA GLY A 117 -11.06 -0.37 -17.27
C GLY A 117 -9.58 -0.64 -17.07
N GLY A 118 -8.96 -0.08 -16.02
CA GLY A 118 -7.55 -0.30 -15.69
C GLY A 118 -6.56 0.40 -16.62
N VAL A 119 -5.30 0.02 -16.51
CA VAL A 119 -4.20 0.51 -17.34
C VAL A 119 -3.69 -0.63 -18.23
N ASP A 120 -3.52 -0.34 -19.52
CA ASP A 120 -2.99 -1.29 -20.49
C ASP A 120 -1.46 -1.27 -20.46
N LEU A 121 -0.87 -2.26 -19.82
CA LEU A 121 0.57 -2.39 -19.62
C LEU A 121 1.04 -3.83 -19.85
N PRO A 122 2.25 -4.02 -20.40
CA PRO A 122 2.82 -5.36 -20.52
C PRO A 122 3.11 -5.96 -19.15
N GLN A 123 2.77 -7.22 -18.98
CA GLN A 123 3.10 -7.99 -17.78
C GLN A 123 4.50 -8.61 -17.91
N MET A 124 5.25 -8.58 -16.81
CA MET A 124 6.51 -9.29 -16.64
C MET A 124 6.35 -10.34 -15.53
N MET A 125 6.49 -11.62 -15.87
CA MET A 125 6.26 -12.72 -14.92
C MET A 125 4.84 -12.67 -14.29
N GLY A 126 3.82 -12.39 -15.11
CA GLY A 126 2.42 -12.37 -14.68
C GLY A 126 1.99 -11.13 -13.89
N SER A 127 2.81 -10.08 -13.80
CA SER A 127 2.51 -8.85 -13.06
C SER A 127 3.03 -7.60 -13.77
N THR A 128 2.32 -6.49 -13.60
CA THR A 128 2.73 -5.14 -14.03
C THR A 128 3.42 -4.37 -12.91
N SER A 129 3.46 -4.90 -11.69
CA SER A 129 4.09 -4.23 -10.54
C SER A 129 5.53 -3.84 -10.82
N THR A 130 5.86 -2.60 -10.51
CA THR A 130 7.20 -2.05 -10.65
C THR A 130 8.07 -2.46 -9.47
N TYR A 131 9.26 -2.95 -9.78
CA TYR A 131 10.34 -3.17 -8.81
C TYR A 131 11.60 -2.50 -9.34
N PHE A 132 11.88 -1.30 -8.88
CA PHE A 132 12.97 -0.45 -9.39
C PHE A 132 14.36 -1.09 -9.34
N PRO A 133 14.78 -1.78 -8.26
CA PRO A 133 16.13 -2.33 -8.18
C PRO A 133 16.50 -3.31 -9.28
N ALA A 134 15.52 -4.02 -9.85
CA ALA A 134 15.75 -4.97 -10.95
C ALA A 134 15.19 -4.50 -12.30
N GLY A 135 14.69 -3.26 -12.40
CA GLY A 135 14.10 -2.74 -13.64
C GLY A 135 12.84 -3.48 -14.10
N LEU A 136 12.12 -4.16 -13.19
CA LEU A 136 10.87 -4.84 -13.51
C LEU A 136 9.71 -3.85 -13.52
N GLY A 137 8.77 -4.01 -14.44
CA GLY A 137 7.61 -3.14 -14.60
C GLY A 137 7.92 -1.87 -15.39
N SER A 138 7.08 -0.84 -15.27
CA SER A 138 7.17 0.41 -16.01
C SER A 138 7.55 1.57 -15.10
N ALA A 139 8.71 2.16 -15.33
CA ALA A 139 9.06 3.42 -14.68
C ALA A 139 8.09 4.52 -15.12
N LEU A 140 7.59 5.29 -14.16
CA LEU A 140 6.74 6.43 -14.38
C LEU A 140 7.57 7.70 -14.29
N GLN A 141 7.66 8.43 -15.41
CA GLN A 141 8.42 9.67 -15.53
C GLN A 141 7.54 10.75 -16.15
N THR A 142 7.87 12.00 -15.92
CA THR A 142 7.21 13.14 -16.57
C THR A 142 7.21 12.97 -18.08
N GLY A 143 6.07 13.21 -18.72
CA GLY A 143 5.81 12.99 -20.14
C GLY A 143 5.41 11.56 -20.51
N LYS A 144 5.47 10.58 -19.58
CA LYS A 144 5.01 9.23 -19.83
C LYS A 144 3.49 9.20 -20.01
N LYS A 145 3.05 8.57 -21.09
CA LYS A 145 1.63 8.36 -21.40
C LYS A 145 1.23 6.92 -21.13
N LEU A 146 0.14 6.76 -20.37
CA LEU A 146 -0.45 5.47 -20.05
C LEU A 146 -1.75 5.30 -20.81
N ARG A 147 -1.90 4.17 -21.49
CA ARG A 147 -3.17 3.80 -22.16
C ARG A 147 -4.12 3.24 -21.11
N LEU A 148 -5.41 3.62 -21.24
CA LEU A 148 -6.47 3.00 -20.45
C LEU A 148 -6.85 1.67 -21.10
N GLY A 149 -7.16 0.68 -20.27
CA GLY A 149 -7.69 -0.60 -20.73
C GLY A 149 -9.13 -0.46 -21.23
N HIS A 150 -9.61 -1.47 -21.94
CA HIS A 150 -10.95 -1.45 -22.58
C HIS A 150 -12.00 -2.28 -21.81
N LYS A 151 -11.72 -2.67 -20.58
CA LYS A 151 -12.51 -3.67 -19.85
C LYS A 151 -13.87 -3.20 -19.31
N VAL A 152 -14.23 -1.93 -19.43
CA VAL A 152 -15.50 -1.42 -18.89
C VAL A 152 -16.46 -1.07 -20.00
N ASN A 153 -17.66 -1.69 -19.94
CA ASN A 153 -18.80 -1.19 -20.68
C ASN A 153 -19.10 0.25 -20.24
N ALA A 154 -18.79 1.22 -21.08
CA ALA A 154 -19.00 2.65 -20.85
C ALA A 154 -20.48 3.04 -20.64
N ALA A 155 -21.40 2.06 -20.68
CA ALA A 155 -22.84 2.25 -20.63
C ALA A 155 -23.38 2.66 -19.23
N HIS A 156 -22.60 2.50 -18.17
CA HIS A 156 -23.08 2.83 -16.81
C HIS A 156 -22.14 3.81 -16.12
N SER A 157 -22.71 4.90 -15.58
CA SER A 157 -21.97 5.82 -14.75
C SER A 157 -21.59 5.14 -13.43
N LEU A 158 -20.31 5.26 -13.05
CA LEU A 158 -19.81 4.85 -11.73
C LEU A 158 -19.63 6.07 -10.82
N VAL A 159 -19.88 7.27 -11.33
CA VAL A 159 -19.71 8.53 -10.59
C VAL A 159 -20.57 8.54 -9.32
N GLY A 160 -19.98 8.91 -8.20
CA GLY A 160 -20.65 8.91 -6.90
C GLY A 160 -20.49 7.59 -6.11
N ARG A 161 -20.11 6.47 -6.76
CA ARG A 161 -19.77 5.24 -6.00
C ARG A 161 -18.68 5.55 -5.00
N ASN A 162 -18.87 5.15 -3.77
CA ASN A 162 -17.93 5.48 -2.71
C ASN A 162 -17.82 4.36 -1.67
N LEU A 163 -16.69 4.34 -0.95
CA LEU A 163 -16.54 3.58 0.27
C LEU A 163 -16.74 4.54 1.45
N PRO A 164 -17.81 4.41 2.26
CA PRO A 164 -18.09 5.29 3.37
C PRO A 164 -16.95 5.33 4.39
N ARG A 165 -16.77 6.48 5.05
CA ARG A 165 -15.65 6.73 5.95
C ARG A 165 -15.54 5.71 7.09
N GLU A 166 -16.64 5.21 7.60
CA GLU A 166 -16.70 4.20 8.66
C GLU A 166 -16.21 2.81 8.21
N LYS A 167 -16.11 2.58 6.89
CA LYS A 167 -15.54 1.37 6.29
C LYS A 167 -14.08 1.52 5.89
N GLN A 168 -13.58 2.76 5.82
CA GLN A 168 -12.18 3.04 5.49
C GLN A 168 -11.26 2.75 6.68
N PRO A 169 -9.99 2.36 6.46
CA PRO A 169 -9.02 2.24 7.53
C PRO A 169 -8.79 3.60 8.22
N GLN A 170 -8.59 3.56 9.53
CA GLN A 170 -8.24 4.76 10.29
C GLN A 170 -6.72 4.93 10.31
N TYR A 171 -6.22 5.68 9.34
CA TYR A 171 -4.79 6.01 9.25
C TYR A 171 -4.42 7.08 10.28
N GLY A 172 -3.17 7.03 10.75
CA GLY A 172 -2.66 7.99 11.72
C GLY A 172 -1.16 7.89 11.92
N SER A 173 -0.61 8.81 12.71
CA SER A 173 0.82 8.84 13.06
C SER A 173 1.21 7.87 14.18
N GLU A 174 0.25 7.33 14.91
CA GLU A 174 0.47 6.30 15.92
C GLU A 174 -0.36 5.06 15.60
N VAL A 175 0.31 3.92 15.48
CA VAL A 175 -0.31 2.66 15.06
C VAL A 175 -0.05 1.58 16.12
N GLU A 176 -1.09 0.94 16.63
CA GLU A 176 -0.99 -0.32 17.36
C GLU A 176 -1.28 -1.47 16.38
N ALA A 177 -0.23 -2.14 15.89
CA ALA A 177 -0.33 -3.18 14.88
C ALA A 177 -0.37 -4.58 15.51
N MET A 178 -1.33 -5.39 15.12
CA MET A 178 -1.39 -6.82 15.48
C MET A 178 -0.21 -7.57 14.87
N ALA A 179 0.49 -8.35 15.71
CA ALA A 179 1.58 -9.19 15.28
C ALA A 179 1.56 -10.55 15.98
N MET A 180 1.97 -11.56 15.25
CA MET A 180 2.13 -12.93 15.74
C MET A 180 3.59 -13.15 16.13
N THR A 181 3.84 -14.05 17.08
CA THR A 181 5.19 -14.49 17.44
C THR A 181 5.96 -15.03 16.24
N GLY A 182 7.17 -14.53 16.02
CA GLY A 182 8.03 -14.93 14.91
C GLY A 182 8.78 -16.25 15.16
N LEU A 183 9.36 -16.79 14.08
CA LEU A 183 10.03 -18.09 14.09
C LEU A 183 11.22 -18.17 15.05
N HIS A 184 11.89 -17.02 15.29
CA HIS A 184 13.10 -16.95 16.11
C HIS A 184 12.87 -16.26 17.46
N SER A 185 11.63 -16.16 17.93
CA SER A 185 11.30 -15.49 19.21
C SER A 185 12.09 -16.06 20.41
N LYS A 186 12.42 -17.36 20.40
CA LYS A 186 13.22 -18.01 21.44
C LYS A 186 14.68 -17.55 21.49
N ARG A 187 15.18 -16.88 20.45
CA ARG A 187 16.55 -16.33 20.38
C ARG A 187 16.69 -14.95 21.02
N PHE A 188 15.60 -14.40 21.55
CA PHE A 188 15.60 -13.14 22.28
C PHE A 188 15.50 -13.40 23.78
N THR A 189 16.06 -12.47 24.58
CA THR A 189 15.91 -12.55 26.04
C THR A 189 14.49 -12.20 26.47
N PRO A 190 14.06 -12.56 27.69
CA PRO A 190 12.74 -12.13 28.20
C PRO A 190 12.59 -10.60 28.19
N GLU A 191 13.66 -9.87 28.53
CA GLU A 191 13.70 -8.40 28.51
C GLU A 191 13.55 -7.88 27.08
N GLY A 192 14.25 -8.46 26.08
CA GLY A 192 14.14 -8.10 24.67
C GLY A 192 12.74 -8.34 24.11
N LEU A 193 12.10 -9.46 24.47
CA LEU A 193 10.70 -9.72 24.12
C LEU A 193 9.76 -8.73 24.80
N ASN A 194 9.99 -8.40 26.07
CA ASN A 194 9.20 -7.42 26.78
C ASN A 194 9.31 -6.03 26.15
N SER A 195 10.52 -5.58 25.82
CA SER A 195 10.76 -4.31 25.11
C SER A 195 10.00 -4.28 23.80
N PHE A 196 10.07 -5.34 22.99
CA PHE A 196 9.38 -5.40 21.69
C PHE A 196 7.84 -5.22 21.81
N TRP A 197 7.21 -5.90 22.76
CA TRP A 197 5.75 -5.88 22.88
C TRP A 197 5.19 -4.65 23.63
N ASN A 198 6.00 -3.98 24.44
CA ASN A 198 5.51 -2.90 25.31
C ASN A 198 5.99 -1.51 24.91
N THR A 199 6.97 -1.40 24.00
CA THR A 199 7.50 -0.11 23.55
C THR A 199 6.90 0.32 22.23
N ALA A 200 6.72 1.62 22.05
CA ALA A 200 6.39 2.20 20.74
C ALA A 200 7.69 2.64 20.04
N TYR A 201 7.87 2.21 18.81
CA TYR A 201 9.03 2.49 17.97
C TYR A 201 8.72 3.61 16.97
N SER A 202 9.63 4.56 16.78
CA SER A 202 9.54 5.58 15.74
C SER A 202 9.98 5.02 14.39
N ILE A 203 9.33 5.44 13.30
CA ILE A 203 9.69 5.05 11.95
C ILE A 203 10.83 5.95 11.45
N ASN A 204 11.95 5.33 11.04
CA ASN A 204 13.10 6.05 10.53
C ASN A 204 12.78 6.75 9.20
N PRO A 205 13.24 8.00 8.98
CA PRO A 205 13.04 8.71 7.69
C PRO A 205 13.60 7.98 6.46
N ARG A 206 14.55 7.06 6.62
CA ARG A 206 15.13 6.25 5.53
C ARG A 206 14.31 5.00 5.20
N SER A 207 13.09 4.91 5.70
CA SER A 207 12.16 3.83 5.38
C SER A 207 11.61 3.97 3.97
N ASP A 208 11.43 2.85 3.27
CA ASP A 208 10.99 2.79 1.88
C ASP A 208 10.04 1.60 1.64
N ARG A 209 9.79 1.29 0.37
CA ARG A 209 8.93 0.16 -0.02
C ARG A 209 9.48 -1.22 0.36
N MET A 210 10.80 -1.35 0.60
CA MET A 210 11.41 -2.62 1.00
C MET A 210 11.14 -2.91 2.48
N ALA A 211 11.32 -1.90 3.35
CA ALA A 211 11.13 -2.09 4.76
C ALA A 211 11.00 -0.75 5.51
N TYR A 212 10.23 -0.77 6.59
CA TYR A 212 10.25 0.30 7.58
C TYR A 212 11.21 -0.05 8.70
N ARG A 213 12.27 0.75 8.83
CA ARG A 213 13.25 0.68 9.90
C ARG A 213 12.70 1.39 11.11
N LEU A 214 12.67 0.72 12.23
CA LEU A 214 12.13 1.27 13.47
C LEU A 214 13.24 1.62 14.44
N GLN A 215 13.00 2.61 15.29
CA GLN A 215 13.94 3.07 16.31
C GLN A 215 13.23 3.18 17.66
N GLY A 216 13.85 2.61 18.70
CA GLY A 216 13.30 2.60 20.04
C GLY A 216 14.19 1.87 21.01
N GLU A 217 13.59 1.27 22.02
CA GLU A 217 14.30 0.45 23.00
C GLU A 217 14.96 -0.76 22.33
N VAL A 218 16.20 -1.05 22.71
CA VAL A 218 17.01 -2.12 22.14
C VAL A 218 16.43 -3.48 22.47
N ILE A 219 16.25 -4.32 21.45
CA ILE A 219 15.80 -5.71 21.60
C ILE A 219 17.02 -6.61 21.76
N ILE A 220 17.16 -7.21 22.93
CA ILE A 220 18.35 -7.99 23.31
C ILE A 220 18.22 -9.43 22.84
N HIS A 221 19.23 -9.90 22.09
CA HIS A 221 19.37 -11.31 21.68
C HIS A 221 20.05 -12.16 22.76
N LYS A 222 19.74 -13.45 22.79
CA LYS A 222 20.45 -14.47 23.60
C LYS A 222 21.71 -14.97 22.90
N GLU A 223 21.63 -15.21 21.60
CA GLU A 223 22.61 -15.97 20.81
C GLU A 223 23.07 -15.23 19.55
N GLY A 224 22.91 -13.90 19.53
CA GLY A 224 23.21 -13.08 18.37
C GLY A 224 22.07 -12.97 17.36
N ALA A 225 22.22 -12.03 16.44
CA ALA A 225 21.16 -11.63 15.48
C ALA A 225 21.14 -12.49 14.21
N ASP A 226 22.29 -13.04 13.82
CA ASP A 226 22.46 -13.69 12.54
C ASP A 226 21.90 -15.12 12.52
N ILE A 227 21.31 -15.49 11.40
CA ILE A 227 20.82 -16.83 11.11
C ILE A 227 21.27 -17.25 9.71
N ILE A 228 21.23 -18.55 9.42
CA ILE A 228 21.34 -19.01 8.04
C ILE A 228 20.21 -18.39 7.24
N SER A 229 20.52 -17.75 6.11
CA SER A 229 19.53 -17.07 5.27
C SER A 229 18.37 -18.00 4.92
N GLN A 230 17.17 -17.50 5.14
CA GLN A 230 15.92 -18.22 4.87
C GLN A 230 14.89 -17.33 4.20
N GLY A 231 13.78 -17.89 3.71
CA GLY A 231 12.69 -17.13 3.10
C GLY A 231 12.12 -16.08 4.05
N THR A 232 11.92 -14.88 3.52
CA THR A 232 11.32 -13.75 4.25
C THR A 232 9.88 -13.57 3.78
N ALA A 233 8.97 -13.37 4.71
CA ALA A 233 7.57 -13.08 4.41
C ALA A 233 7.27 -11.58 4.56
N LEU A 234 6.29 -11.09 3.79
CA LEU A 234 5.71 -9.76 4.00
C LEU A 234 5.22 -9.61 5.45
N GLY A 235 5.56 -8.52 6.10
CA GLY A 235 5.24 -8.26 7.50
C GLY A 235 6.19 -8.89 8.52
N SER A 236 7.21 -9.67 8.10
CA SER A 236 8.24 -10.16 9.02
C SER A 236 8.94 -8.99 9.71
N VAL A 237 9.12 -9.10 11.03
CA VAL A 237 9.88 -8.14 11.83
C VAL A 237 11.23 -8.75 12.13
N GLN A 238 12.26 -8.30 11.45
CA GLN A 238 13.64 -8.72 11.64
C GLN A 238 14.33 -7.81 12.65
N VAL A 239 15.27 -8.38 13.43
CA VAL A 239 16.05 -7.63 14.41
C VAL A 239 17.54 -7.91 14.15
N PRO A 240 18.27 -6.97 13.50
CA PRO A 240 19.73 -7.03 13.36
C PRO A 240 20.46 -6.88 14.68
N ALA A 241 21.81 -6.90 14.64
CA ALA A 241 22.67 -6.87 15.82
C ALA A 241 22.56 -5.57 16.66
N ASP A 242 22.09 -4.48 16.06
CA ASP A 242 21.83 -3.21 16.75
C ASP A 242 20.55 -3.23 17.62
N GLY A 243 19.79 -4.33 17.55
CA GLY A 243 18.55 -4.51 18.30
C GLY A 243 17.38 -3.63 17.84
N GLN A 244 17.46 -3.00 16.66
CA GLN A 244 16.38 -2.16 16.11
C GLN A 244 15.51 -2.94 15.12
N PRO A 245 14.19 -2.98 15.32
CA PRO A 245 13.33 -3.81 14.48
C PRO A 245 13.15 -3.23 13.07
N ILE A 246 13.01 -4.12 12.09
CA ILE A 246 12.78 -3.78 10.68
C ILE A 246 11.55 -4.56 10.20
N VAL A 247 10.48 -3.85 9.80
CA VAL A 247 9.25 -4.44 9.27
C VAL A 247 9.38 -4.59 7.75
N MET A 248 9.33 -5.81 7.24
CA MET A 248 9.40 -6.11 5.81
C MET A 248 8.11 -5.72 5.10
N LEU A 249 8.21 -4.92 4.03
CA LEU A 249 7.08 -4.39 3.28
C LEU A 249 7.05 -4.89 1.82
N ALA A 250 6.32 -4.24 0.93
CA ALA A 250 5.96 -4.77 -0.39
C ALA A 250 7.14 -5.25 -1.24
N ASP A 251 8.25 -4.51 -1.25
CA ASP A 251 9.46 -4.83 -2.05
C ASP A 251 10.54 -5.54 -1.23
N HIS A 252 10.19 -6.18 -0.11
CA HIS A 252 11.14 -6.85 0.77
C HIS A 252 11.97 -7.91 0.02
N PRO A 253 13.22 -8.15 0.44
CA PRO A 253 14.05 -9.21 -0.13
C PRO A 253 13.41 -10.58 0.12
N THR A 254 13.55 -11.48 -0.84
CA THR A 254 12.96 -12.83 -0.76
C THR A 254 13.61 -13.71 0.30
N THR A 255 14.85 -13.39 0.68
CA THR A 255 15.59 -14.07 1.75
C THR A 255 16.23 -13.06 2.69
N GLY A 256 16.42 -13.47 3.95
CA GLY A 256 17.08 -12.65 4.96
C GLY A 256 17.86 -13.51 5.96
N GLY A 257 18.90 -12.92 6.55
CA GLY A 257 19.81 -13.57 7.47
C GLY A 257 19.72 -13.09 8.93
N TYR A 258 18.64 -12.36 9.29
CA TYR A 258 18.42 -11.88 10.66
C TYR A 258 17.28 -12.61 11.36
N THR A 259 17.38 -12.69 12.69
CA THR A 259 16.34 -13.28 13.53
C THR A 259 15.01 -12.54 13.37
N GLN A 260 13.92 -13.29 13.27
CA GLN A 260 12.55 -12.77 13.15
C GLN A 260 11.84 -12.89 14.51
N ILE A 261 11.53 -11.74 15.12
CA ILE A 261 10.86 -11.68 16.43
C ILE A 261 9.35 -11.82 16.30
N ALA A 262 8.77 -11.28 15.23
CA ALA A 262 7.32 -11.27 14.99
C ALA A 262 6.99 -11.28 13.49
N VAL A 263 5.71 -11.47 13.17
CA VAL A 263 5.13 -11.22 11.85
C VAL A 263 3.88 -10.37 12.03
N VAL A 264 3.83 -9.21 11.41
CA VAL A 264 2.68 -8.30 11.44
C VAL A 264 1.50 -8.92 10.70
N SER A 265 0.30 -8.76 11.26
CA SER A 265 -0.94 -9.15 10.58
C SER A 265 -1.10 -8.40 9.26
N ARG A 266 -1.50 -9.12 8.21
CA ARG A 266 -1.78 -8.50 6.90
C ARG A 266 -2.88 -7.43 6.98
N ALA A 267 -3.80 -7.54 7.95
CA ALA A 267 -4.82 -6.52 8.19
C ALA A 267 -4.23 -5.14 8.52
N ASP A 268 -3.12 -5.12 9.27
CA ASP A 268 -2.56 -3.88 9.82
C ASP A 268 -1.33 -3.36 9.04
N LEU A 269 -0.85 -4.11 8.03
CA LEU A 269 0.23 -3.61 7.16
C LEU A 269 -0.12 -2.29 6.46
N PRO A 270 -1.37 -2.05 5.98
CA PRO A 270 -1.79 -0.75 5.47
C PRO A 270 -1.60 0.39 6.47
N LEU A 271 -1.91 0.16 7.75
CA LEU A 271 -1.76 1.17 8.79
C LEU A 271 -0.29 1.56 8.99
N ILE A 272 0.61 0.56 9.04
CA ILE A 272 2.05 0.79 9.12
C ILE A 272 2.55 1.53 7.87
N ALA A 273 2.16 1.09 6.67
CA ALA A 273 2.60 1.69 5.42
C ALA A 273 2.20 3.17 5.30
N GLN A 274 1.01 3.53 5.80
CA GLN A 274 0.51 4.90 5.81
C GLN A 274 1.10 5.76 6.94
N CYS A 275 1.73 5.15 7.93
CA CYS A 275 2.37 5.86 9.04
C CYS A 275 3.65 6.56 8.54
N GLU A 276 3.73 7.88 8.68
CA GLU A 276 4.74 8.70 7.99
C GLU A 276 6.17 8.47 8.54
N PRO A 277 7.16 8.13 7.71
CA PRO A 277 8.57 8.07 8.11
C PRO A 277 9.05 9.40 8.71
N GLY A 278 9.77 9.34 9.82
CA GLY A 278 10.27 10.50 10.55
C GLY A 278 9.29 11.09 11.58
N ILE A 279 7.99 10.78 11.48
CA ILE A 279 6.96 11.30 12.39
C ILE A 279 6.25 10.14 13.09
N GLY A 280 5.99 9.07 12.34
CA GLY A 280 5.13 7.98 12.76
C GLY A 280 5.74 7.07 13.83
N ARG A 281 4.86 6.46 14.61
CA ARG A 281 5.22 5.49 15.66
C ARG A 281 4.38 4.22 15.54
N VAL A 282 5.02 3.08 15.77
CA VAL A 282 4.37 1.76 15.73
C VAL A 282 4.58 1.07 17.06
N LYS A 283 3.53 0.55 17.66
CA LYS A 283 3.54 -0.41 18.76
C LYS A 283 2.95 -1.73 18.30
N PHE A 284 3.49 -2.84 18.80
CA PHE A 284 3.00 -4.15 18.40
C PHE A 284 2.12 -4.76 19.49
N LYS A 285 1.00 -5.36 19.06
CA LYS A 285 0.07 -6.08 19.91
C LYS A 285 0.09 -7.56 19.57
N HIS A 286 0.46 -8.39 20.55
CA HIS A 286 0.48 -9.84 20.34
C HIS A 286 -0.93 -10.41 20.09
N VAL A 287 -1.06 -11.19 19.02
CA VAL A 287 -2.30 -11.90 18.66
C VAL A 287 -2.01 -13.32 18.18
N THR A 288 -3.02 -14.17 18.20
CA THR A 288 -2.94 -15.51 17.60
C THR A 288 -3.12 -15.42 16.08
N LEU A 289 -2.71 -16.48 15.36
CA LEU A 289 -2.90 -16.59 13.92
C LEU A 289 -4.38 -16.50 13.51
N GLU A 290 -5.26 -17.16 14.27
CA GLU A 290 -6.71 -17.15 14.00
C GLU A 290 -7.28 -15.74 14.09
N LYS A 291 -6.86 -14.96 15.10
CA LYS A 291 -7.28 -13.56 15.25
C LYS A 291 -6.76 -12.68 14.12
N ALA A 292 -5.49 -12.85 13.72
CA ALA A 292 -4.90 -12.13 12.59
C ALA A 292 -5.62 -12.43 11.27
N GLN A 293 -5.94 -13.71 11.01
CA GLN A 293 -6.67 -14.14 9.83
C GLN A 293 -8.12 -13.66 9.83
N HIS A 294 -8.78 -13.66 10.98
CA HIS A 294 -10.14 -13.14 11.12
C HIS A 294 -10.15 -11.63 10.80
N ALA A 295 -9.25 -10.86 11.39
CA ALA A 295 -9.13 -9.43 11.12
C ALA A 295 -8.91 -9.14 9.61
N TYR A 296 -8.03 -9.89 8.94
CA TYR A 296 -7.83 -9.72 7.50
C TYR A 296 -9.10 -10.00 6.69
N ARG A 297 -9.84 -11.05 7.03
CA ARG A 297 -11.12 -11.36 6.35
C ARG A 297 -12.16 -10.27 6.55
N GLU A 298 -12.23 -9.68 7.76
CA GLU A 298 -13.13 -8.56 8.02
C GLU A 298 -12.77 -7.31 7.20
N GLU A 299 -11.47 -6.99 7.05
CA GLU A 299 -11.05 -5.89 6.19
C GLU A 299 -11.42 -6.14 4.72
N VAL A 300 -11.28 -7.36 4.22
CA VAL A 300 -11.73 -7.73 2.87
C VAL A 300 -13.24 -7.55 2.71
N ARG A 301 -14.03 -7.99 3.70
CA ARG A 301 -15.50 -7.83 3.69
C ARG A 301 -15.95 -6.38 3.69
N LYS A 302 -15.23 -5.48 4.39
CA LYS A 302 -15.53 -4.04 4.35
C LYS A 302 -15.51 -3.48 2.93
N ILE A 303 -14.59 -3.95 2.09
CA ILE A 303 -14.54 -3.55 0.68
C ILE A 303 -15.68 -4.19 -0.11
N GLU A 304 -15.87 -5.52 0.04
CA GLU A 304 -16.82 -6.30 -0.77
C GLU A 304 -18.28 -5.93 -0.52
N SER A 305 -18.62 -5.54 0.70
CA SER A 305 -20.00 -5.24 1.11
C SER A 305 -20.22 -3.78 1.55
N GLY A 306 -19.18 -2.95 1.51
CA GLY A 306 -19.24 -1.58 2.03
C GLY A 306 -19.37 -0.49 0.98
N ILE A 307 -19.25 -0.83 -0.30
CA ILE A 307 -19.35 0.15 -1.39
C ILE A 307 -20.81 0.54 -1.58
N ASN A 308 -21.10 1.84 -1.49
CA ASN A 308 -22.38 2.38 -1.89
C ASN A 308 -22.47 2.45 -3.41
N ASP A 309 -23.43 1.71 -3.94
CA ASP A 309 -23.81 1.69 -5.36
C ASP A 309 -25.01 2.61 -5.67
N ASP A 310 -25.63 3.20 -4.67
CA ASP A 310 -26.74 4.14 -4.81
C ASP A 310 -26.23 5.45 -5.43
N VAL A 311 -25.95 5.37 -6.70
CA VAL A 311 -25.77 6.55 -7.56
C VAL A 311 -27.19 6.96 -7.96
N ASP A 312 -27.70 7.99 -7.29
CA ASP A 312 -28.95 8.62 -7.73
C ASP A 312 -28.80 9.08 -9.18
N ASP A 313 -29.50 8.42 -10.08
CA ASP A 313 -29.52 8.66 -11.53
C ASP A 313 -30.32 9.95 -11.89
N TRP A 314 -30.31 10.93 -10.96
CA TRP A 314 -31.04 12.20 -11.07
C TRP A 314 -30.35 13.24 -11.94
N THR A 315 -29.21 12.94 -12.55
CA THR A 315 -28.48 13.88 -13.44
C THR A 315 -28.79 13.68 -14.94
N LEU A 316 -29.84 12.94 -15.29
CA LEU A 316 -30.30 12.74 -16.67
C LEU A 316 -31.67 13.41 -16.95
N LEU A 317 -31.99 14.54 -16.31
CA LEU A 317 -33.09 15.40 -16.75
C LEU A 317 -32.57 16.78 -17.13
#